data_40a0a430dd8790555f73ec40b0707679
#
_entry.id   40a0a430dd8790555f73ec40b0707679
#
_cell.length_a   1.000
_cell.length_b   1.000
_cell.length_c   1.000
_cell.angle_alpha   90.00
_cell.angle_beta   90.00
_cell.angle_gamma   90.00
#
_symmetry.space_group_name_H-M   'P 1'
#
loop_
_entity.id
_entity.type
_entity.pdbx_description
1 polymer ?
#
loop_
_entity_poly.entity_id
_entity_poly.type
_entity_poly.pdbx_seq_one_letter_code
_entity_poly.pdbx_strand_id
1 'polypeptide(L)'
;MEGLLIHAVLRELEKELPAQNLGLAFPEEGTAAILLKGRTGRLFNLVLHYRPPTPSLALEPGRLQGEPKTPFQRQLQARVKGPLVEARQLKLDRVAFFRFAGEKGFVDVPPSVLVLEATGR
;
A
#
# COMPACT_ATOMS: atom_id res chain seq x y z
N MET A 1 -10.73 -11.35 -0.43
CA MET A 1 -9.47 -11.96 0.06
C MET A 1 -9.67 -12.45 1.49
N GLU A 2 -9.20 -13.61 1.82
CA GLU A 2 -9.38 -14.16 3.16
C GLU A 2 -8.38 -13.57 4.15
N GLY A 3 -8.77 -13.55 5.44
CA GLY A 3 -7.92 -13.03 6.50
C GLY A 3 -6.56 -13.72 6.61
N LEU A 4 -6.50 -15.05 6.40
CA LEU A 4 -5.24 -15.79 6.44
C LEU A 4 -4.30 -15.41 5.29
N LEU A 5 -4.86 -15.11 4.11
CA LEU A 5 -4.05 -14.65 2.98
C LEU A 5 -3.51 -13.24 3.23
N ILE A 6 -4.31 -12.37 3.82
CA ILE A 6 -3.85 -11.05 4.24
C ILE A 6 -2.72 -11.19 5.24
N HIS A 7 -2.88 -12.07 6.22
CA HIS A 7 -1.86 -12.32 7.24
C HIS A 7 -0.53 -12.74 6.60
N ALA A 8 -0.58 -13.65 5.63
CA ALA A 8 0.63 -14.12 4.95
C ALA A 8 1.34 -12.98 4.21
N VAL A 9 0.59 -12.14 3.50
CA VAL A 9 1.17 -11.01 2.77
C VAL A 9 1.80 -10.02 3.74
N LEU A 10 1.10 -9.69 4.84
CA LEU A 10 1.61 -8.74 5.82
C LEU A 10 2.85 -9.27 6.52
N ARG A 11 2.95 -10.57 6.78
CA ARG A 11 4.15 -11.14 7.37
C ARG A 11 5.36 -10.98 6.45
N GLU A 12 5.18 -11.19 5.15
CA GLU A 12 6.26 -10.94 4.20
C GLU A 12 6.66 -9.46 4.19
N LEU A 13 5.66 -8.58 4.17
CA LEU A 13 5.90 -7.14 4.16
C LEU A 13 6.63 -6.68 5.41
N GLU A 14 6.24 -7.16 6.58
CA GLU A 14 6.85 -6.75 7.84
C GLU A 14 8.35 -6.96 7.89
N LYS A 15 8.86 -7.99 7.21
CA LYS A 15 10.30 -8.25 7.14
C LYS A 15 11.07 -7.14 6.45
N GLU A 16 10.38 -6.34 5.64
CA GLU A 16 10.99 -5.28 4.84
C GLU A 16 10.79 -3.89 5.42
N LEU A 17 10.12 -3.78 6.56
CA LEU A 17 9.83 -2.46 7.15
C LEU A 17 10.96 -2.00 8.08
N PRO A 18 11.24 -0.68 8.14
CA PRO A 18 10.61 0.36 7.34
C PRO A 18 11.08 0.31 5.88
N ALA A 19 10.15 0.54 4.96
CA ALA A 19 10.45 0.49 3.54
C ALA A 19 10.39 1.89 2.94
N GLN A 20 11.37 2.21 2.10
CA GLN A 20 11.41 3.49 1.41
C GLN A 20 10.32 3.53 0.35
N ASN A 21 9.56 4.61 0.34
CA ASN A 21 8.49 4.84 -0.62
C ASN A 21 9.08 5.54 -1.85
N LEU A 22 9.09 4.85 -2.97
CA LEU A 22 9.66 5.37 -4.22
C LEU A 22 8.58 5.94 -5.15
N GLY A 23 7.34 5.95 -4.71
CA GLY A 23 6.25 6.55 -5.45
C GLY A 23 5.09 5.59 -5.67
N LEU A 24 3.99 6.14 -6.18
CA LEU A 24 2.79 5.39 -6.46
C LEU A 24 2.58 5.26 -7.97
N ALA A 25 1.91 4.18 -8.36
CA ALA A 25 1.44 3.97 -9.71
C ALA A 25 -0.01 3.49 -9.67
N PHE A 26 -0.76 3.79 -10.71
CA PHE A 26 -2.18 3.47 -10.79
C PHE A 26 -2.46 2.79 -12.13
N PRO A 27 -2.19 1.47 -12.22
CA PRO A 27 -2.38 0.75 -13.49
C PRO A 27 -3.82 0.74 -13.97
N GLU A 28 -4.78 0.79 -13.04
CA GLU A 28 -6.21 0.77 -13.34
C GLU A 28 -6.95 1.63 -12.33
N GLU A 29 -8.23 1.92 -12.61
CA GLU A 29 -9.04 2.74 -11.72
C GLU A 29 -9.24 2.15 -10.33
N GLY A 30 -9.24 0.84 -10.22
CA GLY A 30 -9.43 0.15 -8.92
C GLY A 30 -8.15 -0.36 -8.31
N THR A 31 -6.99 0.07 -8.79
CA THR A 31 -5.71 -0.47 -8.37
C THR A 31 -4.73 0.64 -8.04
N ALA A 32 -4.08 0.51 -6.89
CA ALA A 32 -2.98 1.39 -6.50
C ALA A 32 -1.77 0.53 -6.16
N ALA A 33 -0.60 0.96 -6.61
CA ALA A 33 0.65 0.27 -6.32
C ALA A 33 1.62 1.27 -5.69
N ILE A 34 2.28 0.84 -4.62
CA ILE A 34 3.32 1.63 -3.98
C ILE A 34 4.64 0.91 -4.21
N LEU A 35 5.55 1.55 -4.93
CA LEU A 35 6.89 0.98 -5.15
C LEU A 35 7.70 1.22 -3.90
N LEU A 36 8.18 0.14 -3.32
CA LEU A 36 8.90 0.16 -2.06
C LEU A 36 10.29 -0.45 -2.22
N LYS A 37 11.24 0.14 -1.51
CA LYS A 37 12.55 -0.48 -1.32
C LYS A 37 12.63 -0.90 0.14
N GLY A 38 12.64 -2.20 0.36
CA GLY A 38 12.62 -2.77 1.68
C GLY A 38 13.91 -2.59 2.44
N ARG A 39 13.85 -2.89 3.70
CA ARG A 39 15.00 -2.81 4.62
C ARG A 39 16.17 -3.66 4.13
N THR A 40 15.89 -4.76 3.45
CA THR A 40 16.93 -5.67 2.91
C THR A 40 17.48 -5.22 1.56
N GLY A 41 16.95 -4.14 0.98
CA GLY A 41 17.30 -3.67 -0.35
C GLY A 41 16.39 -4.20 -1.46
N ARG A 42 15.46 -5.07 -1.13
CA ARG A 42 14.52 -5.64 -2.10
C ARG A 42 13.59 -4.57 -2.65
N LEU A 43 13.41 -4.55 -3.98
CA LEU A 43 12.43 -3.70 -4.65
C LEU A 43 11.17 -4.50 -4.95
N PHE A 44 10.04 -3.97 -4.58
CA PHE A 44 8.75 -4.63 -4.81
C PHE A 44 7.63 -3.60 -4.76
N ASN A 45 6.46 -4.00 -5.23
CA ASN A 45 5.26 -3.17 -5.16
C ASN A 45 4.29 -3.76 -4.15
N LEU A 46 3.74 -2.90 -3.29
CA LEU A 46 2.54 -3.23 -2.53
C LEU A 46 1.37 -2.85 -3.42
N VAL A 47 0.64 -3.86 -3.90
CA VAL A 47 -0.46 -3.65 -4.84
C VAL A 47 -1.78 -3.85 -4.13
N LEU A 48 -2.64 -2.84 -4.22
CA LEU A 48 -3.95 -2.84 -3.61
C LEU A 48 -5.01 -2.79 -4.72
N HIS A 49 -5.78 -3.87 -4.82
CA HIS A 49 -6.97 -3.92 -5.65
C HIS A 49 -8.14 -3.66 -4.72
N TYR A 50 -8.73 -2.48 -4.79
CA TYR A 50 -9.70 -2.08 -3.78
C TYR A 50 -11.14 -2.06 -4.29
N ARG A 51 -11.38 -2.42 -5.55
CA ARG A 51 -12.73 -2.47 -6.08
C ARG A 51 -13.45 -3.77 -5.74
N PRO A 52 -14.75 -3.66 -5.38
CA PRO A 52 -15.56 -4.86 -5.25
C PRO A 52 -15.64 -5.60 -6.60
N PRO A 53 -15.98 -6.89 -6.64
CA PRO A 53 -16.43 -7.65 -5.48
C PRO A 53 -15.30 -8.27 -4.66
N THR A 54 -14.05 -8.23 -5.13
CA THR A 54 -12.96 -8.95 -4.49
C THR A 54 -11.74 -8.06 -4.23
N PRO A 55 -11.83 -7.13 -3.26
CA PRO A 55 -10.63 -6.39 -2.86
C PRO A 55 -9.53 -7.34 -2.40
N SER A 56 -8.29 -7.01 -2.77
CA SER A 56 -7.15 -7.86 -2.42
C SER A 56 -5.87 -7.05 -2.35
N LEU A 57 -4.83 -7.65 -1.77
CA LEU A 57 -3.50 -7.06 -1.76
C LEU A 57 -2.46 -8.11 -2.11
N ALA A 58 -1.33 -7.67 -2.63
CA ALA A 58 -0.24 -8.55 -3.03
C ALA A 58 1.07 -7.79 -3.02
N LEU A 59 2.17 -8.52 -2.92
CA LEU A 59 3.51 -7.99 -3.15
C LEU A 59 3.96 -8.49 -4.51
N GLU A 60 4.26 -7.57 -5.42
CA GLU A 60 4.62 -7.93 -6.79
C GLU A 60 5.95 -7.32 -7.20
N PRO A 61 6.77 -8.05 -7.96
CA PRO A 61 8.04 -7.53 -8.44
C PRO A 61 7.83 -6.58 -9.62
N GLY A 62 8.91 -5.95 -10.04
CA GLY A 62 8.92 -5.10 -11.21
C GLY A 62 8.54 -3.67 -10.92
N ARG A 63 8.30 -2.93 -11.99
CA ARG A 63 7.88 -1.53 -11.89
C ARG A 63 6.56 -1.36 -12.60
N LEU A 64 5.53 -1.08 -11.84
CA LEU A 64 4.21 -0.81 -12.38
C LEU A 64 4.11 0.66 -12.77
N GLN A 65 3.27 0.95 -13.73
CA GLN A 65 3.11 2.30 -14.26
C GLN A 65 1.63 2.67 -14.34
N GLY A 66 1.39 3.95 -14.38
CA GLY A 66 0.06 4.51 -14.55
C GLY A 66 -0.13 5.74 -13.70
N GLU A 67 -0.75 6.75 -14.28
CA GLU A 67 -1.07 7.97 -13.56
C GLU A 67 -2.41 7.84 -12.85
N PRO A 68 -2.69 8.71 -11.85
CA PRO A 68 -3.99 8.70 -11.19
C PRO A 68 -5.11 8.93 -12.19
N LYS A 69 -6.17 8.13 -12.08
CA LYS A 69 -7.29 8.16 -13.03
C LYS A 69 -8.57 8.68 -12.40
N THR A 70 -8.60 8.80 -11.08
CA THR A 70 -9.80 9.21 -10.34
C THR A 70 -9.42 10.24 -9.28
N PRO A 71 -10.39 11.03 -8.78
CA PRO A 71 -10.12 11.95 -7.66
C PRO A 71 -9.55 11.23 -6.44
N PHE A 72 -10.06 10.03 -6.14
CA PHE A 72 -9.55 9.23 -5.03
C PHE A 72 -8.07 8.87 -5.22
N GLN A 73 -7.70 8.44 -6.43
CA GLN A 73 -6.30 8.11 -6.72
C GLN A 73 -5.39 9.34 -6.63
N ARG A 74 -5.88 10.50 -7.06
CA ARG A 74 -5.10 11.74 -6.90
C ARG A 74 -4.88 12.08 -5.42
N GLN A 75 -5.87 11.82 -4.58
CA GLN A 75 -5.70 12.02 -3.14
C GLN A 75 -4.69 11.03 -2.55
N LEU A 76 -4.74 9.77 -2.97
CA LEU A 76 -3.74 8.79 -2.52
C LEU A 76 -2.34 9.26 -2.88
N GLN A 77 -2.14 9.71 -4.11
CA GLN A 77 -0.83 10.17 -4.55
C GLN A 77 -0.33 11.35 -3.74
N ALA A 78 -1.23 12.24 -3.35
CA ALA A 78 -0.87 13.42 -2.56
C ALA A 78 -0.59 13.10 -1.09
N ARG A 79 -1.25 12.10 -0.53
CA ARG A 79 -1.22 11.84 0.91
C ARG A 79 -0.33 10.67 1.32
N VAL A 80 -0.14 9.68 0.47
CA VAL A 80 0.68 8.51 0.78
C VAL A 80 2.12 8.85 0.49
N LYS A 81 2.78 9.45 1.47
CA LYS A 81 4.14 9.96 1.36
C LYS A 81 5.00 9.47 2.50
N GLY A 82 6.30 9.38 2.24
CA GLY A 82 7.26 8.94 3.22
C GLY A 82 7.32 7.42 3.35
N PRO A 83 8.25 6.90 4.16
CA PRO A 83 8.42 5.46 4.29
C PRO A 83 7.21 4.78 4.89
N LEU A 84 6.98 3.54 4.47
CA LEU A 84 6.02 2.66 5.11
C LEU A 84 6.66 2.12 6.38
N VAL A 85 6.08 2.44 7.52
CA VAL A 85 6.69 2.14 8.81
C VAL A 85 5.94 1.07 9.61
N GLU A 86 4.68 0.85 9.27
CA GLU A 86 3.89 -0.16 9.95
C GLU A 86 2.86 -0.74 9.00
N ALA A 87 2.68 -2.05 9.08
CA ALA A 87 1.62 -2.75 8.37
C ALA A 87 1.04 -3.78 9.33
N ARG A 88 -0.27 -3.79 9.51
CA ARG A 88 -0.90 -4.72 10.43
C ARG A 88 -2.32 -5.05 10.02
N GLN A 89 -2.80 -6.15 10.58
CA GLN A 89 -4.14 -6.66 10.36
C GLN A 89 -4.91 -6.63 11.66
N LEU A 90 -6.20 -6.36 11.59
CA LEU A 90 -7.05 -6.40 12.77
C LEU A 90 -7.50 -7.84 13.01
N LYS A 91 -6.88 -8.53 13.99
CA LYS A 91 -7.29 -9.85 14.49
C LYS A 91 -7.56 -10.92 13.42
N LEU A 92 -6.77 -11.07 12.40
CA LEU A 92 -7.03 -12.00 11.30
C LEU A 92 -8.29 -11.65 10.50
N ASP A 93 -8.83 -10.46 10.70
CA ASP A 93 -9.95 -9.97 9.91
C ASP A 93 -9.47 -9.54 8.52
N ARG A 94 -10.42 -9.17 7.67
CA ARG A 94 -10.13 -8.77 6.29
C ARG A 94 -9.85 -7.27 6.18
N VAL A 95 -9.21 -6.71 7.20
CA VAL A 95 -8.85 -5.29 7.24
C VAL A 95 -7.37 -5.17 7.49
N ALA A 96 -6.68 -4.45 6.61
CA ALA A 96 -5.26 -4.20 6.72
C ALA A 96 -4.99 -2.70 6.83
N PHE A 97 -4.03 -2.33 7.68
CA PHE A 97 -3.63 -0.96 7.92
C PHE A 97 -2.17 -0.77 7.51
N PHE A 98 -1.91 0.32 6.81
CA PHE A 98 -0.56 0.68 6.37
C PHE A 98 -0.28 2.11 6.79
N ARG A 99 0.71 2.30 7.66
CA ARG A 99 1.04 3.63 8.16
C ARG A 99 2.30 4.16 7.46
N PHE A 100 2.17 5.32 6.86
CA PHE A 100 3.25 6.04 6.19
C PHE A 100 3.66 7.23 7.05
N ALA A 101 4.96 7.48 7.12
CA ALA A 101 5.50 8.47 8.05
C ALA A 101 5.30 9.92 7.60
N GLY A 102 4.89 10.14 6.35
CA GLY A 102 4.81 11.49 5.79
C GLY A 102 6.17 11.99 5.34
N GLU A 103 6.22 13.21 4.87
CA GLU A 103 7.45 13.85 4.42
C GLU A 103 7.58 15.23 5.02
N LYS A 104 8.82 15.62 5.33
CA LYS A 104 9.16 16.98 5.69
C LYS A 104 10.14 17.53 4.67
N GLY A 105 9.97 18.79 4.31
CA GLY A 105 10.83 19.42 3.34
C GLY A 105 10.20 20.70 2.85
N PHE A 106 10.27 20.91 1.52
CA PHE A 106 9.73 22.12 0.91
C PHE A 106 8.21 22.21 1.16
N VAL A 107 7.52 21.10 1.06
CA VAL A 107 6.12 20.98 1.44
C VAL A 107 6.01 19.82 2.43
N ASP A 108 5.45 20.10 3.61
CA ASP A 108 5.26 19.06 4.60
C ASP A 108 4.00 18.27 4.31
N VAL A 109 4.12 16.94 4.34
CA VAL A 109 2.98 16.02 4.24
C VAL A 109 2.91 15.25 5.54
N PRO A 110 1.79 15.34 6.28
CA PRO A 110 1.68 14.64 7.56
C PRO A 110 1.65 13.13 7.39
N PRO A 111 1.92 12.37 8.46
CA PRO A 111 1.74 10.92 8.42
C PRO A 111 0.32 10.55 8.04
N SER A 112 0.17 9.41 7.36
CA SER A 112 -1.13 8.92 6.91
C SER A 112 -1.27 7.43 7.19
N VAL A 113 -2.51 6.97 7.26
CA VAL A 113 -2.84 5.56 7.39
C VAL A 113 -3.74 5.18 6.22
N LEU A 114 -3.29 4.19 5.46
CA LEU A 114 -4.07 3.63 4.37
C LEU A 114 -4.74 2.35 4.87
N VAL A 115 -6.04 2.25 4.68
CA VAL A 115 -6.83 1.11 5.16
C VAL A 115 -7.43 0.39 3.96
N LEU A 116 -7.21 -0.92 3.89
CA LEU A 116 -7.85 -1.77 2.91
C LEU A 116 -8.83 -2.71 3.61
N GLU A 117 -10.11 -2.63 3.26
CA GLU A 117 -11.12 -3.56 3.70
C GLU A 117 -11.37 -4.56 2.57
N ALA A 118 -10.94 -5.80 2.78
CA ALA A 118 -11.09 -6.86 1.79
C ALA A 118 -12.31 -7.72 2.09
N THR A 119 -13.39 -7.08 2.53
CA THR A 119 -14.63 -7.73 2.95
C THR A 119 -15.63 -7.86 1.81
N GLY A 120 -15.18 -7.91 0.57
CA GLY A 120 -16.04 -8.04 -0.58
C GLY A 120 -16.98 -9.25 -0.50
N ARG A 121 -18.07 -9.17 -1.21
CA ARG A 121 -19.11 -10.18 -1.18
C ARG A 121 -19.08 -11.06 -2.40
#